data_ff4358b4e99bd4e67589bd0248feca02
#
_entry.id   ff4358b4e99bd4e67589bd0248feca02
#
_cell.length_a   1.000
_cell.length_b   1.000
_cell.length_c   1.000
_cell.angle_alpha   90.00
_cell.angle_beta   90.00
_cell.angle_gamma   90.00
#
_symmetry.space_group_name_H-M   'P 1'
#
loop_
_entity.id
_entity.type
_entity.pdbx_description
1 polymer ?
#
loop_
_entity_poly.entity_id
_entity_poly.type
_entity_poly.pdbx_seq_one_letter_code
_entity_poly.pdbx_strand_id
1 'polypeptide(L)'
;MENEMHRRITPSYVQFLTSFSNGLDIFHGTLALYGYRYSFKRDETHAQQPFNLAWLQIEKPRNSTDDMFFIGTYNWDYSFLYVTPDQKVHFCHREDATSLFTWDSIEDMLLSEIKRIYTLFDDRGVAIDPKHPTTPII
;
A
#
# COMPACT_ATOMS: atom_id res chain seq x y z
N MET A 1 -17.13 7.22 0.89
CA MET A 1 -15.81 6.69 0.44
C MET A 1 -15.93 5.88 -0.84
N GLU A 2 -16.74 4.84 -0.82
CA GLU A 2 -16.90 3.98 -2.00
C GLU A 2 -17.45 4.71 -3.20
N ASN A 3 -18.22 5.77 -3.00
CA ASN A 3 -18.76 6.60 -4.09
C ASN A 3 -17.67 7.28 -4.92
N GLU A 4 -16.59 7.73 -4.29
CA GLU A 4 -15.48 8.35 -5.02
C GLU A 4 -14.71 7.34 -5.87
N MET A 5 -14.61 6.11 -5.40
CA MET A 5 -13.90 5.06 -6.10
C MET A 5 -14.75 4.33 -7.12
N HIS A 6 -16.07 4.47 -7.04
CA HIS A 6 -17.03 3.73 -7.87
C HIS A 6 -16.85 2.21 -7.74
N ARG A 7 -16.36 1.74 -6.59
CA ARG A 7 -16.22 0.32 -6.29
C ARG A 7 -16.17 0.08 -4.79
N ARG A 8 -16.46 -1.14 -4.38
CA ARG A 8 -16.41 -1.53 -2.98
C ARG A 8 -14.99 -1.75 -2.52
N ILE A 9 -14.75 -1.37 -1.27
CA ILE A 9 -13.50 -1.70 -0.59
C ILE A 9 -13.56 -3.15 -0.12
N THR A 10 -12.49 -3.91 -0.38
CA THR A 10 -12.44 -5.32 0.05
C THR A 10 -12.55 -5.43 1.58
N PRO A 11 -13.25 -6.47 2.11
CA PRO A 11 -13.57 -6.55 3.54
C PRO A 11 -12.39 -6.47 4.49
N SER A 12 -11.28 -7.13 4.18
CA SER A 12 -10.11 -7.10 5.06
C SER A 12 -9.52 -5.70 5.16
N TYR A 13 -9.58 -4.93 4.09
CA TYR A 13 -9.06 -3.57 4.11
C TYR A 13 -10.00 -2.60 4.81
N VAL A 14 -11.32 -2.82 4.73
CA VAL A 14 -12.28 -2.08 5.55
C VAL A 14 -11.95 -2.29 7.03
N GLN A 15 -11.70 -3.53 7.43
CA GLN A 15 -11.32 -3.83 8.81
C GLN A 15 -10.03 -3.12 9.21
N PHE A 16 -9.01 -3.11 8.36
CA PHE A 16 -7.77 -2.38 8.60
C PHE A 16 -8.03 -0.90 8.81
N LEU A 17 -8.77 -0.26 7.90
CA LEU A 17 -9.04 1.17 7.94
C LEU A 17 -9.84 1.60 9.17
N THR A 18 -10.76 0.76 9.63
CA THR A 18 -11.67 1.11 10.75
C THR A 18 -11.15 0.69 12.11
N SER A 19 -10.35 -0.37 12.17
CA SER A 19 -9.92 -0.97 13.46
C SER A 19 -8.46 -0.71 13.78
N PHE A 20 -7.63 -0.36 12.79
CA PHE A 20 -6.20 -0.15 12.98
C PHE A 20 -5.78 1.28 12.64
N SER A 21 -5.86 1.66 11.38
CA SER A 21 -5.42 2.99 10.93
C SER A 21 -6.03 3.35 9.59
N ASN A 22 -6.36 4.63 9.41
CA ASN A 22 -6.80 5.15 8.12
C ASN A 22 -5.58 5.43 7.23
N GLY A 23 -4.92 4.36 6.80
CA GLY A 23 -3.67 4.44 6.06
C GLY A 23 -2.46 4.24 6.96
N LEU A 24 -1.30 4.07 6.36
CA LEU A 24 -0.04 3.87 7.08
C LEU A 24 1.11 4.30 6.18
N ASP A 25 2.06 5.04 6.75
CA ASP A 25 3.24 5.51 6.01
C ASP A 25 4.47 5.17 6.84
N ILE A 26 5.33 4.31 6.30
CA ILE A 26 6.55 3.85 6.97
C ILE A 26 7.75 4.47 6.26
N PHE A 27 8.59 5.19 7.02
CA PHE A 27 9.81 5.82 6.52
C PHE A 27 9.58 6.59 5.22
N HIS A 28 8.68 7.59 5.27
CA HIS A 28 8.42 8.54 4.16
C HIS A 28 8.02 7.84 2.85
N GLY A 29 7.12 6.88 2.93
CA GLY A 29 6.59 6.21 1.74
C GLY A 29 7.36 4.98 1.32
N THR A 30 8.36 4.54 2.05
CA THR A 30 9.04 3.27 1.77
C THR A 30 8.03 2.17 1.58
N LEU A 31 7.04 2.09 2.48
CA LEU A 31 5.79 1.37 2.29
C LEU A 31 4.66 2.29 2.72
N ALA A 32 3.71 2.55 1.85
CA ALA A 32 2.54 3.36 2.16
C ALA A 32 1.26 2.57 1.87
N LEU A 33 0.41 2.44 2.87
CA LEU A 33 -0.95 1.95 2.69
C LEU A 33 -1.88 3.16 2.63
N TYR A 34 -2.71 3.20 1.60
CA TYR A 34 -3.55 4.35 1.32
C TYR A 34 -4.82 4.31 2.15
N GLY A 35 -5.30 5.46 2.53
CA GLY A 35 -6.50 5.60 3.34
C GLY A 35 -7.57 6.42 2.67
N TYR A 36 -8.67 6.61 3.40
CA TYR A 36 -9.78 7.41 2.92
C TYR A 36 -9.59 8.89 3.25
N ARG A 37 -9.91 9.74 2.29
CA ARG A 37 -10.12 11.16 2.52
C ARG A 37 -11.15 11.70 1.53
N TYR A 38 -11.76 12.83 1.87
CA TYR A 38 -12.88 13.37 1.13
C TYR A 38 -12.54 13.92 -0.24
N SER A 39 -11.28 14.25 -0.51
CA SER A 39 -10.87 14.90 -1.74
C SER A 39 -9.56 14.34 -2.23
N PHE A 40 -9.39 14.33 -3.55
CA PHE A 40 -8.09 14.03 -4.17
C PHE A 40 -7.05 15.11 -3.88
N LYS A 41 -7.50 16.34 -3.60
CA LYS A 41 -6.60 17.43 -3.29
C LYS A 41 -6.21 17.40 -1.82
N ARG A 42 -4.96 17.64 -1.53
CA ARG A 42 -4.49 17.87 -0.19
C ARG A 42 -4.53 19.38 0.08
N ASP A 43 -5.00 19.76 1.25
CA ASP A 43 -5.07 21.17 1.64
C ASP A 43 -3.86 21.57 2.50
N GLU A 44 -3.87 22.79 3.01
CA GLU A 44 -2.77 23.34 3.80
C GLU A 44 -2.53 22.61 5.12
N THR A 45 -3.53 21.89 5.62
CA THR A 45 -3.43 21.13 6.87
C THR A 45 -3.16 19.65 6.64
N HIS A 46 -2.82 19.30 5.44
CA HIS A 46 -2.84 17.91 4.96
C HIS A 46 -1.66 17.05 5.39
N ALA A 47 -0.69 17.56 6.11
CA ALA A 47 0.52 16.81 6.44
C ALA A 47 0.24 15.45 7.10
N GLN A 48 -0.88 15.32 7.80
CA GLN A 48 -1.28 14.10 8.48
C GLN A 48 -2.39 13.34 7.74
N GLN A 49 -2.82 13.83 6.57
CA GLN A 49 -3.84 13.15 5.80
C GLN A 49 -3.23 11.96 5.05
N PRO A 50 -3.95 10.84 4.95
CA PRO A 50 -3.44 9.69 4.21
C PRO A 50 -3.39 9.96 2.71
N PHE A 51 -2.59 9.18 1.99
CA PHE A 51 -2.71 9.11 0.55
C PHE A 51 -4.09 8.55 0.17
N ASN A 52 -4.70 9.12 -0.86
CA ASN A 52 -6.08 8.80 -1.20
C ASN A 52 -6.19 7.43 -1.88
N LEU A 53 -6.92 6.53 -1.24
CA LEU A 53 -7.12 5.17 -1.73
C LEU A 53 -7.76 5.13 -3.13
N ALA A 54 -8.65 6.08 -3.43
CA ALA A 54 -9.31 6.15 -4.75
C ALA A 54 -8.30 6.40 -5.88
N TRP A 55 -7.26 7.19 -5.62
CA TRP A 55 -6.19 7.44 -6.58
C TRP A 55 -5.50 6.14 -7.02
N LEU A 56 -5.30 5.25 -6.08
CA LEU A 56 -4.60 4.01 -6.32
C LEU A 56 -5.35 3.12 -7.31
N GLN A 57 -6.68 3.17 -7.28
CA GLN A 57 -7.50 2.39 -8.21
C GLN A 57 -7.44 2.96 -9.64
N ILE A 58 -6.98 4.19 -9.80
CA ILE A 58 -6.77 4.85 -11.10
C ILE A 58 -5.36 4.55 -11.62
N GLU A 59 -4.36 4.60 -10.76
CA GLU A 59 -2.94 4.48 -11.11
C GLU A 59 -2.48 3.02 -11.30
N LYS A 60 -3.30 2.06 -10.98
CA LYS A 60 -2.99 0.64 -11.05
C LYS A 60 -2.50 0.18 -12.43
N PRO A 61 -1.79 -0.96 -12.52
CA PRO A 61 -1.33 -1.49 -13.81
C PRO A 61 -2.49 -1.73 -14.79
N ARG A 62 -2.23 -1.52 -16.06
CA ARG A 62 -3.27 -1.66 -17.11
C ARG A 62 -3.85 -3.07 -17.21
N ASN A 63 -3.04 -4.08 -16.93
CA ASN A 63 -3.49 -5.48 -16.99
C ASN A 63 -4.16 -5.95 -15.71
N SER A 64 -4.43 -5.05 -14.77
CA SER A 64 -5.16 -5.40 -13.55
C SER A 64 -6.60 -5.79 -13.85
N THR A 65 -7.15 -6.66 -13.01
CA THR A 65 -8.55 -7.12 -13.14
C THR A 65 -9.38 -6.55 -11.99
N ASP A 66 -10.71 -6.63 -12.11
CA ASP A 66 -11.62 -6.06 -11.12
C ASP A 66 -11.55 -6.75 -9.76
N ASP A 67 -11.01 -7.97 -9.71
CA ASP A 67 -10.82 -8.68 -8.45
C ASP A 67 -9.55 -8.28 -7.69
N MET A 68 -8.78 -7.34 -8.25
CA MET A 68 -7.59 -6.79 -7.60
C MET A 68 -7.92 -5.44 -6.97
N PHE A 69 -7.91 -5.36 -5.65
CA PHE A 69 -8.14 -4.10 -4.95
C PHE A 69 -6.81 -3.54 -4.44
N PHE A 70 -6.37 -2.43 -5.02
CA PHE A 70 -5.06 -1.86 -4.73
C PHE A 70 -5.08 -1.06 -3.43
N ILE A 71 -4.12 -1.33 -2.54
CA ILE A 71 -4.09 -0.78 -1.19
C ILE A 71 -2.84 0.02 -0.86
N GLY A 72 -1.74 -0.18 -1.59
CA GLY A 72 -0.51 0.50 -1.22
C GLY A 72 0.55 0.52 -2.29
N THR A 73 1.63 1.23 -1.98
CA THR A 73 2.78 1.39 -2.88
C THR A 73 4.09 1.35 -2.10
N TYR A 74 5.16 1.05 -2.83
CA TYR A 74 6.54 1.22 -2.37
C TYR A 74 7.17 2.36 -3.17
N ASN A 75 7.84 3.29 -2.50
CA ASN A 75 8.43 4.43 -3.20
C ASN A 75 9.73 4.11 -3.96
N TRP A 76 10.32 2.93 -3.72
CA TRP A 76 11.56 2.56 -4.38
C TRP A 76 11.41 2.53 -5.90
N ASP A 77 10.35 1.89 -6.40
CA ASP A 77 10.10 1.72 -7.84
C ASP A 77 8.63 1.93 -8.22
N TYR A 78 7.82 2.46 -7.28
CA TYR A 78 6.38 2.68 -7.45
C TYR A 78 5.60 1.38 -7.70
N SER A 79 6.08 0.26 -7.18
CA SER A 79 5.36 -1.00 -7.22
C SER A 79 4.14 -0.97 -6.30
N PHE A 80 3.25 -1.93 -6.48
CA PHE A 80 1.93 -1.94 -5.84
C PHE A 80 1.71 -3.15 -4.93
N LEU A 81 0.80 -2.95 -3.97
CA LEU A 81 0.17 -4.02 -3.21
C LEU A 81 -1.32 -4.06 -3.54
N TYR A 82 -1.89 -5.23 -3.70
CA TYR A 82 -3.34 -5.40 -3.88
C TYR A 82 -3.86 -6.61 -3.12
N VAL A 83 -5.18 -6.62 -2.90
CA VAL A 83 -5.89 -7.71 -2.22
C VAL A 83 -6.84 -8.37 -3.20
N THR A 84 -6.88 -9.69 -3.20
CA THR A 84 -7.80 -10.49 -4.01
C THR A 84 -8.98 -10.97 -3.16
N PRO A 85 -10.08 -11.51 -3.78
CA PRO A 85 -11.27 -11.89 -3.03
C PRO A 85 -11.05 -12.91 -1.93
N ASP A 86 -10.01 -13.73 -2.01
CA ASP A 86 -9.60 -14.64 -0.95
C ASP A 86 -8.90 -13.92 0.23
N GLN A 87 -8.82 -12.59 0.16
CA GLN A 87 -8.20 -11.71 1.17
C GLN A 87 -6.69 -11.88 1.31
N LYS A 88 -6.04 -12.49 0.34
CA LYS A 88 -4.58 -12.52 0.27
C LYS A 88 -4.04 -11.21 -0.30
N VAL A 89 -2.83 -10.85 0.13
CA VAL A 89 -2.15 -9.64 -0.31
C VAL A 89 -1.05 -10.00 -1.30
N HIS A 90 -0.98 -9.27 -2.40
CA HIS A 90 -0.04 -9.52 -3.48
C HIS A 90 0.85 -8.30 -3.74
N PHE A 91 2.10 -8.57 -4.04
CA PHE A 91 3.05 -7.57 -4.52
C PHE A 91 3.22 -7.72 -6.03
N CYS A 92 3.20 -6.60 -6.75
CA CYS A 92 3.42 -6.60 -8.19
C CYS A 92 4.21 -5.37 -8.63
N HIS A 93 4.76 -5.44 -9.84
CA HIS A 93 5.42 -4.29 -10.44
C HIS A 93 4.42 -3.19 -10.81
N ARG A 94 4.93 -1.99 -10.97
CA ARG A 94 4.16 -0.81 -11.34
C ARG A 94 3.38 -0.98 -12.64
N GLU A 95 3.90 -1.72 -13.59
CA GLU A 95 3.30 -1.84 -14.92
C GLU A 95 2.71 -3.22 -15.22
N ASP A 96 2.84 -4.16 -14.28
CA ASP A 96 2.38 -5.53 -14.48
C ASP A 96 1.76 -6.05 -13.17
N ALA A 97 0.47 -6.33 -13.21
CA ALA A 97 -0.29 -6.79 -12.04
C ALA A 97 -0.04 -8.26 -11.69
N THR A 98 0.79 -8.97 -12.45
CA THR A 98 1.14 -10.35 -12.10
C THR A 98 1.75 -10.40 -10.70
N SER A 99 1.21 -11.27 -9.84
CA SER A 99 1.67 -11.40 -8.47
C SER A 99 3.09 -11.95 -8.43
N LEU A 100 3.98 -11.22 -7.80
CA LEU A 100 5.37 -11.64 -7.60
C LEU A 100 5.60 -12.22 -6.21
N PHE A 101 4.76 -11.87 -5.25
CA PHE A 101 4.82 -12.36 -3.90
C PHE A 101 3.44 -12.29 -3.27
N THR A 102 3.13 -13.23 -2.37
CA THR A 102 1.81 -13.30 -1.73
C THR A 102 1.95 -13.51 -0.22
N TRP A 103 1.16 -12.77 0.55
CA TRP A 103 0.97 -12.99 1.98
C TRP A 103 -0.47 -13.47 2.21
N ASP A 104 -0.68 -14.28 3.24
CA ASP A 104 -1.99 -14.86 3.52
C ASP A 104 -3.03 -13.84 3.99
N SER A 105 -2.58 -12.72 4.55
CA SER A 105 -3.47 -11.67 5.07
C SER A 105 -2.77 -10.33 5.13
N ILE A 106 -3.53 -9.27 5.35
CA ILE A 106 -2.97 -7.92 5.59
C ILE A 106 -2.10 -7.94 6.85
N GLU A 107 -2.55 -8.64 7.90
CA GLU A 107 -1.78 -8.75 9.14
C GLU A 107 -0.43 -9.42 8.90
N ASP A 108 -0.41 -10.55 8.20
CA ASP A 108 0.85 -11.24 7.88
C ASP A 108 1.77 -10.36 7.04
N MET A 109 1.22 -9.66 6.08
CA MET A 109 1.99 -8.74 5.24
C MET A 109 2.62 -7.63 6.09
N LEU A 110 1.85 -7.00 6.97
CA LEU A 110 2.34 -5.91 7.81
C LEU A 110 3.42 -6.39 8.77
N LEU A 111 3.20 -7.50 9.46
CA LEU A 111 4.20 -8.04 10.39
C LEU A 111 5.51 -8.36 9.68
N SER A 112 5.41 -9.02 8.53
CA SER A 112 6.57 -9.38 7.72
C SER A 112 7.31 -8.14 7.20
N GLU A 113 6.58 -7.19 6.62
CA GLU A 113 7.17 -6.02 5.98
C GLU A 113 7.71 -5.01 6.98
N ILE A 114 7.03 -4.77 8.08
CA ILE A 114 7.52 -3.88 9.12
C ILE A 114 8.85 -4.43 9.66
N LYS A 115 8.89 -5.71 9.99
CA LYS A 115 10.10 -6.34 10.50
C LYS A 115 11.26 -6.23 9.49
N ARG A 116 10.99 -6.50 8.22
CA ARG A 116 12.00 -6.44 7.16
C ARG A 116 12.50 -5.01 6.93
N ILE A 117 11.57 -4.06 6.79
CA ILE A 117 11.89 -2.67 6.48
C ILE A 117 12.71 -2.04 7.60
N TYR A 118 12.36 -2.30 8.87
CA TYR A 118 13.11 -1.76 9.99
C TYR A 118 14.58 -2.21 10.03
N THR A 119 14.92 -3.32 9.40
CA THR A 119 16.33 -3.73 9.29
C THR A 119 17.11 -2.94 8.24
N LEU A 120 16.42 -2.22 7.35
CA LEU A 120 17.04 -1.46 6.26
C LEU A 120 17.37 -0.02 6.65
N PHE A 121 16.90 0.43 7.82
CA PHE A 121 17.08 1.81 8.28
C PHE A 121 17.71 1.82 9.67
N ASP A 122 18.47 2.90 9.96
CA ASP A 122 19.01 3.10 11.28
C ASP A 122 17.97 3.73 12.24
N ASP A 123 18.34 3.98 13.48
CA ASP A 123 17.45 4.56 14.51
C ASP A 123 17.04 6.00 14.22
N ARG A 124 17.65 6.65 13.25
CA ARG A 124 17.24 7.99 12.78
C ARG A 124 16.33 7.94 11.57
N GLY A 125 16.01 6.73 11.07
CA GLY A 125 15.21 6.57 9.87
C GLY A 125 15.99 6.80 8.59
N VAL A 126 17.31 6.68 8.61
CA VAL A 126 18.16 6.82 7.44
C VAL A 126 18.55 5.44 6.92
N ALA A 127 18.48 5.25 5.61
CA ALA A 127 18.83 3.98 4.99
C ALA A 127 20.27 3.58 5.30
N ILE A 128 20.46 2.37 5.80
CA ILE A 128 21.79 1.84 6.11
C ILE A 128 22.61 1.69 4.83
N ASP A 129 21.95 1.18 3.77
CA ASP A 129 22.54 1.12 2.42
C ASP A 129 21.57 1.76 1.43
N PRO A 130 21.82 3.02 1.01
CA PRO A 130 20.90 3.71 0.10
C PRO A 130 20.74 3.05 -1.28
N LYS A 131 21.62 2.12 -1.62
CA LYS A 131 21.56 1.41 -2.91
C LYS A 131 20.77 0.10 -2.81
N HIS A 132 20.42 -0.33 -1.59
CA HIS A 132 19.67 -1.56 -1.39
C HIS A 132 18.19 -1.33 -1.67
N PRO A 133 17.54 -2.13 -2.53
CA PRO A 133 16.10 -2.02 -2.75
C PRO A 133 15.31 -2.19 -1.46
N THR A 134 14.24 -1.42 -1.33
CA THR A 134 13.35 -1.48 -0.16
C THR A 134 12.11 -2.31 -0.42
N THR A 135 11.90 -2.73 -1.65
CA THR A 135 10.79 -3.63 -2.02
C THR A 135 11.06 -5.06 -1.58
N PRO A 136 10.01 -5.89 -1.47
CA PRO A 136 10.21 -7.32 -1.22
C PRO A 136 11.10 -7.94 -2.29
N ILE A 137 12.08 -8.72 -1.86
CA ILE A 137 13.00 -9.41 -2.77
C ILE A 137 12.44 -10.80 -3.02
N ILE A 138 12.28 -11.12 -4.28
CA ILE A 138 11.68 -12.37 -4.71
C ILE A 138 12.73 -13.21 -5.44
#